data_84a71f0e911b3299f243f5f95f705b48
#
_entry.id   84a71f0e911b3299f243f5f95f705b48
#
_cell.length_a   1.000
_cell.length_b   1.000
_cell.length_c   1.000
_cell.angle_alpha   90.00
_cell.angle_beta   90.00
_cell.angle_gamma   90.00
#
_symmetry.space_group_name_H-M   'P 1'
#
loop_
_entity.id
_entity.type
_entity.pdbx_description
1 polymer ?
#
loop_
_entity_poly.entity_id
_entity_poly.type
_entity_poly.pdbx_seq_one_letter_code
_entity_poly.pdbx_strand_id
1 'polypeptide(L)'
;MMNTADPWSVPVTVVQIPDTGLHREIEADLAAREAMAEVAGLREVLSATASLDVTPESGGHVHVTGWVQARIGQTCVVTLDPIENKIDEPIDLIFAPPEQIPVLSDLVDQAAESDTEIPDPPEPIINGVIDLGRRATDALFLAIDPYPRKPDAVFEPLIAAADPMDHPFAALKALQVDAKPPGSKKPPKKPGGGKGD
;
A
#
# COMPACT_ATOMS: atom_id res chain seq x y z
N MET A 1 -2.31 -9.96 -25.49
CA MET A 1 -1.66 -9.00 -24.59
C MET A 1 -2.58 -7.79 -24.56
N MET A 2 -3.38 -7.62 -23.51
CA MET A 2 -4.18 -6.43 -23.33
C MET A 2 -3.20 -5.26 -23.15
N ASN A 3 -3.24 -4.32 -24.08
CA ASN A 3 -2.55 -3.04 -23.93
C ASN A 3 -3.34 -2.30 -22.84
N THR A 4 -2.91 -2.41 -21.60
CA THR A 4 -3.51 -1.67 -20.48
C THR A 4 -3.05 -0.22 -20.65
N ALA A 5 -3.80 0.54 -21.47
CA ALA A 5 -3.65 1.98 -21.48
C ALA A 5 -3.89 2.46 -20.04
N ASP A 6 -3.08 3.41 -19.56
CA ASP A 6 -3.28 4.00 -18.24
C ASP A 6 -4.72 4.51 -18.14
N PRO A 7 -5.47 4.12 -17.09
CA PRO A 7 -6.89 4.43 -17.01
C PRO A 7 -7.18 5.93 -16.97
N TRP A 8 -6.25 6.72 -16.46
CA TRP A 8 -6.33 8.17 -16.42
C TRP A 8 -5.02 8.77 -16.96
N SER A 9 -5.02 9.30 -18.17
CA SER A 9 -3.83 9.86 -18.82
C SER A 9 -3.99 11.36 -19.04
N VAL A 10 -3.05 12.14 -18.49
CA VAL A 10 -2.96 13.59 -18.66
C VAL A 10 -1.49 13.97 -18.90
N PRO A 11 -1.02 13.84 -20.15
CA PRO A 11 0.37 14.05 -20.48
C PRO A 11 0.73 15.55 -20.49
N VAL A 12 1.88 15.88 -19.88
CA VAL A 12 2.50 17.20 -19.91
C VAL A 12 3.88 17.08 -20.55
N THR A 13 4.12 17.88 -21.58
CA THR A 13 5.43 17.92 -22.25
C THR A 13 6.38 18.81 -21.46
N VAL A 14 7.53 18.30 -21.05
CA VAL A 14 8.49 19.00 -20.18
C VAL A 14 8.94 20.34 -20.75
N VAL A 15 9.22 20.42 -22.06
CA VAL A 15 9.63 21.66 -22.73
C VAL A 15 8.54 22.75 -22.77
N GLN A 16 7.32 22.42 -22.40
CA GLN A 16 6.19 23.38 -22.34
C GLN A 16 5.94 23.89 -20.91
N ILE A 17 6.68 23.39 -19.92
CA ILE A 17 6.56 23.86 -18.55
C ILE A 17 7.32 25.19 -18.44
N PRO A 18 6.64 26.28 -18.02
CA PRO A 18 7.32 27.57 -17.80
C PRO A 18 8.34 27.46 -16.65
N ASP A 19 9.39 28.29 -16.68
CA ASP A 19 10.36 28.37 -15.58
C ASP A 19 9.72 28.74 -14.21
N THR A 20 8.55 29.39 -14.26
CA THR A 20 7.77 29.74 -13.06
C THR A 20 6.94 28.58 -12.49
N GLY A 21 7.00 27.43 -13.15
CA GLY A 21 6.14 26.28 -12.83
C GLY A 21 4.78 26.30 -13.52
N LEU A 22 4.05 25.23 -13.38
CA LEU A 22 2.74 25.00 -13.98
C LEU A 22 1.82 24.36 -12.94
N HIS A 23 0.73 25.04 -12.58
CA HIS A 23 -0.33 24.45 -11.79
C HIS A 23 -1.36 23.74 -12.68
N ARG A 24 -1.78 22.55 -12.29
CA ARG A 24 -2.80 21.74 -12.98
C ARG A 24 -3.82 21.16 -12.01
N GLU A 25 -5.07 21.50 -12.26
CA GLU A 25 -6.21 20.76 -11.70
C GLU A 25 -6.71 19.80 -12.77
N ILE A 26 -6.80 18.54 -12.43
CA ILE A 26 -7.25 17.47 -13.33
C ILE A 26 -8.37 16.67 -12.66
N GLU A 27 -9.36 16.27 -13.47
CA GLU A 27 -10.49 15.47 -13.03
C GLU A 27 -10.64 14.27 -13.96
N ALA A 28 -10.83 13.09 -13.36
CA ALA A 28 -11.09 11.88 -14.12
C ALA A 28 -12.52 11.88 -14.66
N ASP A 29 -12.67 11.76 -15.97
CA ASP A 29 -13.97 11.57 -16.60
C ASP A 29 -14.59 10.21 -16.26
N LEU A 30 -15.81 9.96 -16.71
CA LEU A 30 -16.52 8.71 -16.41
C LEU A 30 -15.76 7.48 -16.91
N ALA A 31 -15.19 7.55 -18.12
CA ALA A 31 -14.49 6.41 -18.72
C ALA A 31 -13.20 6.08 -17.94
N ALA A 32 -12.45 7.10 -17.52
CA ALA A 32 -11.26 6.93 -16.67
C ALA A 32 -11.63 6.33 -15.31
N ARG A 33 -12.71 6.78 -14.68
CA ARG A 33 -13.18 6.26 -13.40
C ARG A 33 -13.64 4.82 -13.47
N GLU A 34 -14.36 4.44 -14.53
CA GLU A 34 -14.78 3.05 -14.79
C GLU A 34 -13.56 2.15 -14.99
N ALA A 35 -12.58 2.60 -15.80
CA ALA A 35 -11.35 1.86 -16.03
C ALA A 35 -10.50 1.71 -14.74
N MET A 36 -10.40 2.77 -13.91
CA MET A 36 -9.75 2.68 -12.59
C MET A 36 -10.44 1.68 -11.67
N ALA A 37 -11.78 1.68 -11.64
CA ALA A 37 -12.56 0.75 -10.83
C ALA A 37 -12.31 -0.71 -11.27
N GLU A 38 -12.26 -0.98 -12.56
CA GLU A 38 -11.99 -2.31 -13.11
C GLU A 38 -10.57 -2.78 -12.73
N VAL A 39 -9.55 -1.94 -12.94
CA VAL A 39 -8.14 -2.26 -12.66
C VAL A 39 -7.90 -2.51 -11.17
N ALA A 40 -8.47 -1.67 -10.31
CA ALA A 40 -8.28 -1.75 -8.85
C ALA A 40 -9.25 -2.75 -8.17
N GLY A 41 -10.18 -3.38 -8.90
CA GLY A 41 -11.16 -4.29 -8.33
C GLY A 41 -12.15 -3.59 -7.38
N LEU A 42 -12.41 -2.30 -7.60
CA LEU A 42 -13.37 -1.51 -6.83
C LEU A 42 -14.78 -1.71 -7.35
N ARG A 43 -15.76 -1.43 -6.54
CA ARG A 43 -17.16 -1.38 -6.98
C ARG A 43 -17.39 -0.24 -7.95
N GLU A 44 -16.81 0.91 -7.65
CA GLU A 44 -16.89 2.14 -8.43
C GLU A 44 -15.86 3.17 -7.96
N VAL A 45 -15.53 4.13 -8.82
CA VAL A 45 -14.84 5.37 -8.48
C VAL A 45 -15.84 6.50 -8.72
N LEU A 46 -16.37 7.06 -7.64
CA LEU A 46 -17.41 8.10 -7.66
C LEU A 46 -16.85 9.45 -8.13
N SER A 47 -15.66 9.78 -7.68
CA SER A 47 -14.90 10.96 -8.12
C SER A 47 -13.42 10.72 -7.95
N ALA A 48 -12.60 11.32 -8.82
CA ALA A 48 -11.15 11.40 -8.68
C ALA A 48 -10.69 12.73 -9.27
N THR A 49 -9.99 13.52 -8.47
CA THR A 49 -9.43 14.83 -8.81
C THR A 49 -8.01 14.92 -8.31
N ALA A 50 -7.15 15.65 -8.99
CA ALA A 50 -5.82 15.98 -8.48
C ALA A 50 -5.49 17.44 -8.76
N SER A 51 -4.80 18.06 -7.79
CA SER A 51 -4.28 19.42 -7.85
C SER A 51 -2.77 19.35 -7.72
N LEU A 52 -2.05 19.66 -8.80
CA LEU A 52 -0.64 19.38 -8.94
C LEU A 52 0.12 20.64 -9.39
N ASP A 53 1.23 20.88 -8.72
CA ASP A 53 2.23 21.88 -9.08
C ASP A 53 3.43 21.19 -9.71
N VAL A 54 3.77 21.59 -10.93
CA VAL A 54 4.87 21.03 -11.75
C VAL A 54 5.94 22.08 -11.90
N THR A 55 7.07 21.90 -11.23
CA THR A 55 8.15 22.89 -11.16
C THR A 55 9.41 22.35 -11.84
N PRO A 56 9.93 23.02 -12.88
CA PRO A 56 11.20 22.65 -13.47
C PRO A 56 12.35 22.96 -12.52
N GLU A 57 13.32 22.04 -12.44
CA GLU A 57 14.52 22.18 -11.65
C GLU A 57 15.78 22.14 -12.51
N SER A 58 16.92 22.44 -11.90
CA SER A 58 18.21 22.39 -12.58
C SER A 58 18.55 20.98 -13.06
N GLY A 59 19.31 20.88 -14.17
CA GLY A 59 19.73 19.59 -14.71
C GLY A 59 18.65 18.85 -15.52
N GLY A 60 17.52 19.50 -15.82
CA GLY A 60 16.41 18.89 -16.56
C GLY A 60 15.47 18.06 -15.70
N HIS A 61 15.57 18.19 -14.38
CA HIS A 61 14.64 17.58 -13.43
C HIS A 61 13.32 18.35 -13.41
N VAL A 62 12.28 17.68 -12.98
CA VAL A 62 10.97 18.27 -12.76
C VAL A 62 10.41 17.74 -11.43
N HIS A 63 10.04 18.65 -10.56
CA HIS A 63 9.40 18.33 -9.29
C HIS A 63 7.88 18.46 -9.43
N VAL A 64 7.14 17.40 -9.09
CA VAL A 64 5.67 17.36 -9.11
C VAL A 64 5.18 17.18 -7.70
N THR A 65 4.49 18.19 -7.17
CA THR A 65 3.89 18.15 -5.82
C THR A 65 2.40 18.40 -5.88
N GLY A 66 1.67 17.94 -4.88
CA GLY A 66 0.23 18.20 -4.79
C GLY A 66 -0.53 17.10 -4.08
N TRP A 67 -1.79 16.94 -4.46
CA TRP A 67 -2.70 16.00 -3.82
C TRP A 67 -3.62 15.34 -4.83
N VAL A 68 -3.93 14.07 -4.60
CA VAL A 68 -5.02 13.37 -5.27
C VAL A 68 -6.12 13.08 -4.25
N GLN A 69 -7.36 13.36 -4.65
CA GLN A 69 -8.56 13.13 -3.85
C GLN A 69 -9.54 12.27 -4.61
N ALA A 70 -10.09 11.26 -3.95
CA ALA A 70 -11.07 10.37 -4.56
C ALA A 70 -12.14 9.92 -3.57
N ARG A 71 -13.31 9.56 -4.12
CA ARG A 71 -14.34 8.82 -3.42
C ARG A 71 -14.54 7.50 -4.15
N ILE A 72 -14.40 6.40 -3.42
CA ILE A 72 -14.44 5.04 -3.97
C ILE A 72 -15.47 4.19 -3.27
N GLY A 73 -16.14 3.33 -4.03
CA GLY A 73 -17.02 2.30 -3.51
C GLY A 73 -16.27 0.98 -3.35
N GLN A 74 -16.31 0.41 -2.14
CA GLN A 74 -15.71 -0.88 -1.80
C GLN A 74 -16.75 -1.80 -1.16
N THR A 75 -16.36 -3.04 -0.87
CA THR A 75 -17.18 -4.00 -0.14
C THR A 75 -16.53 -4.28 1.21
N CYS A 76 -17.28 -4.12 2.30
CA CYS A 76 -16.80 -4.46 3.64
C CYS A 76 -16.40 -5.94 3.69
N VAL A 77 -15.16 -6.23 4.14
CA VAL A 77 -14.66 -7.62 4.20
C VAL A 77 -15.33 -8.47 5.29
N VAL A 78 -16.04 -7.84 6.22
CA VAL A 78 -16.72 -8.54 7.33
C VAL A 78 -18.19 -8.80 7.02
N THR A 79 -18.93 -7.76 6.61
CA THR A 79 -20.39 -7.83 6.42
C THR A 79 -20.80 -8.00 4.97
N LEU A 80 -19.88 -7.83 4.03
CA LEU A 80 -20.12 -7.81 2.59
C LEU A 80 -21.04 -6.67 2.12
N ASP A 81 -21.32 -5.70 2.99
CA ASP A 81 -22.08 -4.51 2.63
C ASP A 81 -21.25 -3.56 1.76
N PRO A 82 -21.90 -2.79 0.88
CA PRO A 82 -21.24 -1.69 0.19
C PRO A 82 -20.85 -0.59 1.17
N ILE A 83 -19.65 -0.05 1.00
CA ILE A 83 -19.13 1.09 1.77
C ILE A 83 -18.48 2.09 0.83
N GLU A 84 -18.50 3.35 1.22
CA GLU A 84 -17.81 4.43 0.53
C GLU A 84 -16.63 4.90 1.38
N ASN A 85 -15.46 5.00 0.75
CA ASN A 85 -14.25 5.52 1.36
C ASN A 85 -13.76 6.76 0.62
N LYS A 86 -13.12 7.66 1.37
CA LYS A 86 -12.44 8.84 0.84
C LYS A 86 -10.95 8.61 0.88
N ILE A 87 -10.28 9.00 -0.18
CA ILE A 87 -8.83 9.01 -0.30
C ILE A 87 -8.41 10.47 -0.43
N ASP A 88 -7.36 10.85 0.27
CA ASP A 88 -6.72 12.16 0.22
C ASP A 88 -5.22 11.92 0.42
N GLU A 89 -4.48 11.82 -0.70
CA GLU A 89 -3.09 11.37 -0.70
C GLU A 89 -2.17 12.42 -1.30
N PRO A 90 -1.05 12.77 -0.62
CA PRO A 90 -0.08 13.69 -1.16
C PRO A 90 0.72 13.04 -2.31
N ILE A 91 1.12 13.88 -3.23
CA ILE A 91 2.05 13.53 -4.32
C ILE A 91 3.28 14.42 -4.17
N ASP A 92 4.44 13.78 -4.10
CA ASP A 92 5.75 14.44 -4.04
C ASP A 92 6.74 13.57 -4.82
N LEU A 93 6.97 13.91 -6.08
CA LEU A 93 7.75 13.10 -7.01
C LEU A 93 8.75 13.95 -7.77
N ILE A 94 9.99 13.45 -7.88
CA ILE A 94 11.03 14.05 -8.72
C ILE A 94 11.17 13.22 -9.99
N PHE A 95 11.15 13.89 -11.13
CA PHE A 95 11.39 13.29 -12.44
C PHE A 95 12.76 13.71 -12.96
N ALA A 96 13.46 12.79 -13.62
CA ALA A 96 14.76 13.04 -14.22
C ALA A 96 14.86 12.46 -15.63
N PRO A 97 15.77 13.01 -16.47
CA PRO A 97 16.16 12.34 -17.70
C PRO A 97 16.63 10.91 -17.43
N PRO A 98 16.27 9.91 -18.26
CA PRO A 98 16.56 8.50 -17.98
C PRO A 98 18.06 8.20 -17.74
N GLU A 99 18.94 8.96 -18.40
CA GLU A 99 20.40 8.85 -18.28
C GLU A 99 20.95 9.33 -16.92
N GLN A 100 20.14 10.04 -16.13
CA GLN A 100 20.52 10.56 -14.80
C GLN A 100 19.93 9.72 -13.65
N ILE A 101 19.16 8.70 -13.97
CA ILE A 101 18.57 7.82 -12.95
C ILE A 101 19.61 6.80 -12.52
N PRO A 102 20.00 6.76 -11.22
CA PRO A 102 20.96 5.79 -10.74
C PRO A 102 20.41 4.36 -10.84
N VAL A 103 21.28 3.41 -11.12
CA VAL A 103 20.91 1.99 -11.10
C VAL A 103 20.69 1.58 -9.65
N LEU A 104 19.60 0.83 -9.40
CA LEU A 104 19.22 0.43 -8.05
C LEU A 104 20.33 -0.30 -7.27
N SER A 105 21.18 -1.08 -7.96
CA SER A 105 22.35 -1.76 -7.36
C SER A 105 23.32 -0.77 -6.72
N ASP A 106 23.57 0.34 -7.39
CA ASP A 106 24.55 1.34 -6.93
C ASP A 106 24.03 2.10 -5.69
N LEU A 107 22.70 2.29 -5.61
CA LEU A 107 22.05 2.88 -4.43
C LEU A 107 22.10 1.94 -3.22
N VAL A 108 21.86 0.66 -3.42
CA VAL A 108 21.91 -0.36 -2.35
C VAL A 108 23.35 -0.49 -1.80
N ASP A 109 24.34 -0.49 -2.67
CA ASP A 109 25.75 -0.61 -2.26
C ASP A 109 26.20 0.63 -1.46
N GLN A 110 25.81 1.84 -1.88
CA GLN A 110 26.10 3.09 -1.15
C GLN A 110 25.41 3.15 0.23
N ALA A 111 24.17 2.67 0.32
CA ALA A 111 23.44 2.64 1.58
C ALA A 111 24.02 1.62 2.57
N ALA A 112 24.49 0.48 2.09
CA ALA A 112 25.13 -0.53 2.91
C ALA A 112 26.45 -0.03 3.54
N GLU A 113 27.13 0.92 2.88
CA GLU A 113 28.38 1.53 3.39
C GLU A 113 28.15 2.67 4.38
N SER A 114 26.97 3.34 4.32
CA SER A 114 26.75 4.61 5.07
C SER A 114 25.72 4.50 6.20
N ASP A 115 25.02 3.37 6.38
CA ASP A 115 23.90 3.19 7.32
C ASP A 115 22.83 4.29 7.19
N THR A 116 22.71 4.85 5.96
CA THR A 116 21.80 5.95 5.61
C THR A 116 20.57 5.40 4.90
N GLU A 117 19.41 5.98 5.17
CA GLU A 117 18.17 5.66 4.44
C GLU A 117 18.36 5.97 2.95
N ILE A 118 18.01 5.01 2.08
CA ILE A 118 18.12 5.19 0.64
C ILE A 118 17.01 6.15 0.20
N PRO A 119 17.32 7.30 -0.36
CA PRO A 119 16.29 8.18 -0.91
C PRO A 119 15.64 7.50 -2.12
N ASP A 120 14.34 7.73 -2.31
CA ASP A 120 13.63 7.24 -3.48
C ASP A 120 14.28 7.80 -4.77
N PRO A 121 14.61 6.92 -5.73
CA PRO A 121 15.19 7.39 -6.98
C PRO A 121 14.17 8.20 -7.79
N PRO A 122 14.65 9.20 -8.57
CA PRO A 122 13.77 9.96 -9.44
C PRO A 122 13.05 9.05 -10.45
N GLU A 123 11.84 9.43 -10.82
CA GLU A 123 11.07 8.78 -11.87
C GLU A 123 11.59 9.19 -13.28
N PRO A 124 11.56 8.29 -14.28
CA PRO A 124 12.02 8.61 -15.61
C PRO A 124 11.06 9.53 -16.38
N ILE A 125 11.62 10.55 -17.03
CA ILE A 125 10.91 11.32 -18.06
C ILE A 125 10.91 10.50 -19.35
N ILE A 126 9.76 10.00 -19.75
CA ILE A 126 9.63 9.15 -20.95
C ILE A 126 9.31 10.02 -22.18
N ASN A 127 10.19 10.01 -23.17
CA ASN A 127 10.02 10.79 -24.41
C ASN A 127 9.74 12.29 -24.19
N GLY A 128 10.28 12.88 -23.12
CA GLY A 128 10.06 14.28 -22.78
C GLY A 128 8.66 14.59 -22.24
N VAL A 129 7.93 13.58 -21.77
CA VAL A 129 6.56 13.70 -21.26
C VAL A 129 6.46 13.12 -19.87
N ILE A 130 5.69 13.79 -19.02
CA ILE A 130 5.26 13.33 -17.69
C ILE A 130 3.74 13.17 -17.74
N ASP A 131 3.21 12.00 -17.42
CA ASP A 131 1.78 11.76 -17.36
C ASP A 131 1.27 11.96 -15.91
N LEU A 132 0.65 13.12 -15.68
CA LEU A 132 0.15 13.52 -14.37
C LEU A 132 -1.04 12.64 -13.91
N GLY A 133 -1.91 12.25 -14.83
CA GLY A 133 -3.06 11.40 -14.53
C GLY A 133 -2.62 10.02 -14.08
N ARG A 134 -1.60 9.44 -14.72
CA ARG A 134 -0.99 8.19 -14.32
C ARG A 134 -0.43 8.27 -12.89
N ARG A 135 0.32 9.33 -12.57
CA ARG A 135 0.89 9.50 -11.21
C ARG A 135 -0.19 9.67 -10.15
N ALA A 136 -1.23 10.43 -10.46
CA ALA A 136 -2.39 10.53 -9.58
C ALA A 136 -3.11 9.17 -9.40
N THR A 137 -3.19 8.35 -10.44
CA THR A 137 -3.75 6.99 -10.36
C THR A 137 -2.88 6.07 -9.50
N ASP A 138 -1.55 6.11 -9.68
CA ASP A 138 -0.60 5.31 -8.90
C ASP A 138 -0.72 5.64 -7.41
N ALA A 139 -0.70 6.93 -7.04
CA ALA A 139 -0.87 7.39 -5.66
C ALA A 139 -2.23 6.98 -5.07
N LEU A 140 -3.31 7.15 -5.85
CA LEU A 140 -4.65 6.74 -5.45
C LEU A 140 -4.71 5.23 -5.16
N PHE A 141 -4.15 4.40 -6.03
CA PHE A 141 -4.20 2.95 -5.87
C PHE A 141 -3.40 2.46 -4.67
N LEU A 142 -2.26 3.09 -4.36
CA LEU A 142 -1.47 2.78 -3.17
C LEU A 142 -2.19 3.14 -1.87
N ALA A 143 -3.08 4.14 -1.89
CA ALA A 143 -3.84 4.58 -0.73
C ALA A 143 -5.14 3.78 -0.50
N ILE A 144 -5.51 2.87 -1.40
CA ILE A 144 -6.69 2.02 -1.23
C ILE A 144 -6.48 1.04 -0.07
N ASP A 145 -7.38 1.07 0.92
CA ASP A 145 -7.40 0.03 1.96
C ASP A 145 -7.78 -1.33 1.34
N PRO A 146 -6.87 -2.33 1.38
CA PRO A 146 -7.16 -3.67 0.83
C PRO A 146 -8.13 -4.48 1.70
N TYR A 147 -8.41 -4.06 2.94
CA TYR A 147 -9.30 -4.74 3.89
C TYR A 147 -10.35 -3.81 4.47
N PRO A 148 -11.15 -3.14 3.63
CA PRO A 148 -12.07 -2.11 4.06
C PRO A 148 -13.15 -2.66 4.98
N ARG A 149 -13.41 -1.97 6.10
CA ARG A 149 -14.39 -2.38 7.10
C ARG A 149 -15.37 -1.24 7.39
N LYS A 150 -16.63 -1.62 7.49
CA LYS A 150 -17.66 -0.72 7.99
C LYS A 150 -17.37 -0.43 9.47
N PRO A 151 -17.55 0.80 9.95
CA PRO A 151 -17.54 1.08 11.39
C PRO A 151 -18.47 0.11 12.11
N ASP A 152 -18.01 -0.43 13.24
CA ASP A 152 -18.78 -1.37 14.08
C ASP A 152 -19.13 -2.73 13.40
N ALA A 153 -18.44 -3.09 12.33
CA ALA A 153 -18.62 -4.40 11.69
C ALA A 153 -18.24 -5.54 12.63
N VAL A 154 -19.23 -6.37 12.98
CA VAL A 154 -19.04 -7.56 13.79
C VAL A 154 -19.27 -8.77 12.89
N PHE A 155 -18.36 -9.75 12.94
CA PHE A 155 -18.55 -11.01 12.26
C PHE A 155 -19.55 -11.87 13.04
N GLU A 156 -20.72 -12.12 12.46
CA GLU A 156 -21.68 -13.08 12.96
C GLU A 156 -21.58 -14.36 12.12
N PRO A 157 -21.09 -15.48 12.67
CA PRO A 157 -21.01 -16.72 11.92
C PRO A 157 -22.43 -17.20 11.58
N LEU A 158 -22.70 -17.42 10.29
CA LEU A 158 -23.99 -17.95 9.79
C LEU A 158 -24.28 -19.37 10.26
N ILE A 159 -23.26 -20.07 10.75
CA ILE A 159 -23.37 -21.43 11.27
C ILE A 159 -22.97 -21.37 12.74
N ALA A 160 -23.90 -21.70 13.63
CA ALA A 160 -23.55 -21.98 15.02
C ALA A 160 -22.44 -23.02 15.04
N ALA A 161 -21.37 -22.77 15.81
CA ALA A 161 -20.28 -23.73 15.94
C ALA A 161 -20.88 -25.09 16.27
N ALA A 162 -20.69 -26.08 15.39
CA ALA A 162 -21.07 -27.45 15.67
C ALA A 162 -20.42 -27.87 16.99
N ASP A 163 -21.11 -28.66 17.81
CA ASP A 163 -20.53 -29.18 19.06
C ASP A 163 -19.12 -29.73 18.69
N PRO A 164 -18.06 -29.33 19.40
CA PRO A 164 -16.72 -29.87 19.17
C PRO A 164 -16.66 -31.42 19.16
N MET A 165 -17.66 -32.08 19.76
CA MET A 165 -17.77 -33.53 19.76
C MET A 165 -18.37 -34.11 18.48
N ASP A 166 -19.11 -33.32 17.70
CA ASP A 166 -19.67 -33.73 16.40
C ASP A 166 -18.66 -33.53 15.23
N HIS A 167 -17.52 -32.96 15.51
CA HIS A 167 -16.50 -32.74 14.49
C HIS A 167 -15.82 -34.07 14.09
N PRO A 168 -15.57 -34.32 12.79
CA PRO A 168 -14.91 -35.56 12.32
C PRO A 168 -13.58 -35.87 13.01
N PHE A 169 -12.92 -34.84 13.53
CA PHE A 169 -11.66 -34.95 14.27
C PHE A 169 -11.81 -34.96 15.80
N ALA A 170 -13.03 -35.05 16.34
CA ALA A 170 -13.27 -35.08 17.78
C ALA A 170 -12.51 -36.25 18.45
N ALA A 171 -12.35 -37.38 17.76
CA ALA A 171 -11.58 -38.52 18.24
C ALA A 171 -10.09 -38.22 18.51
N LEU A 172 -9.48 -37.19 17.88
CA LEU A 172 -8.11 -36.78 18.14
C LEU A 172 -7.93 -36.14 19.53
N LYS A 173 -9.01 -35.65 20.13
CA LYS A 173 -8.99 -35.09 21.49
C LYS A 173 -8.62 -36.16 22.54
N ALA A 174 -8.95 -37.42 22.30
CA ALA A 174 -8.60 -38.54 23.16
C ALA A 174 -7.09 -38.83 23.14
N LEU A 175 -6.39 -38.50 22.06
CA LEU A 175 -4.93 -38.66 21.97
C LEU A 175 -4.14 -37.55 22.70
N GLN A 176 -4.78 -36.40 23.00
CA GLN A 176 -4.14 -35.31 23.76
C GLN A 176 -4.07 -35.58 25.28
N VAL A 177 -4.88 -36.50 25.82
CA VAL A 177 -4.97 -36.75 27.23
C VAL A 177 -3.79 -37.60 27.74
N ASP A 178 -3.10 -38.34 26.87
CA ASP A 178 -1.97 -39.19 27.26
C ASP A 178 -0.59 -38.53 27.20
N ALA A 179 -0.49 -37.27 26.80
CA ALA A 179 0.75 -36.51 26.84
C ALA A 179 0.96 -35.92 28.27
N LYS A 180 1.28 -36.82 29.24
CA LYS A 180 1.73 -36.40 30.57
C LYS A 180 2.99 -35.51 30.40
N PRO A 181 3.00 -34.26 30.92
CA PRO A 181 4.18 -33.41 30.82
C PRO A 181 5.35 -34.12 31.55
N PRO A 182 6.58 -34.11 30.99
CA PRO A 182 7.75 -34.69 31.63
C PRO A 182 7.93 -34.02 32.99
N GLY A 183 7.93 -34.83 34.06
CA GLY A 183 7.98 -34.41 35.43
C GLY A 183 9.16 -33.47 35.68
N SER A 184 8.88 -32.31 36.24
CA SER A 184 9.87 -31.39 36.80
C SER A 184 10.65 -32.08 37.90
N LYS A 185 11.90 -32.45 37.64
CA LYS A 185 12.83 -32.90 38.66
C LYS A 185 13.06 -31.73 39.63
N LYS A 186 12.63 -31.92 40.92
CA LYS A 186 12.98 -31.02 42.01
C LYS A 186 14.50 -30.87 42.11
N PRO A 187 15.05 -29.67 42.24
CA PRO A 187 16.48 -29.50 42.52
C PRO A 187 16.87 -30.11 43.87
N PRO A 188 18.07 -30.68 44.00
CA PRO A 188 18.52 -31.30 45.24
C PRO A 188 18.71 -30.23 46.32
N LYS A 189 18.23 -30.55 47.56
CA LYS A 189 18.47 -29.77 48.76
C LYS A 189 19.96 -29.67 49.04
N LYS A 190 20.50 -28.47 49.18
CA LYS A 190 21.83 -28.22 49.73
C LYS A 190 21.91 -28.73 51.18
N PRO A 191 22.99 -29.46 51.59
CA PRO A 191 23.22 -29.81 53.00
C PRO A 191 23.62 -28.56 53.77
N GLY A 192 23.01 -28.43 54.94
CA GLY A 192 23.30 -27.35 55.90
C GLY A 192 24.74 -27.47 56.45
N GLY A 193 25.47 -26.36 56.32
CA GLY A 193 26.75 -26.20 56.97
C GLY A 193 26.54 -25.98 58.51
N GLY A 194 27.08 -26.91 59.29
CA GLY A 194 27.14 -26.80 60.75
C GLY A 194 28.07 -25.69 61.18
N LYS A 195 27.66 -25.02 62.21
CA LYS A 195 28.52 -24.18 63.05
C LYS A 195 29.51 -25.03 63.80
N GLY A 196 30.73 -24.56 63.94
CA GLY A 196 31.77 -24.99 64.90
C GLY A 196 32.69 -23.83 65.13
N ASP A 197 32.69 -23.42 66.36
CA ASP A 197 33.64 -22.63 67.16
C ASP A 197 34.54 -21.60 66.44
#